data_e8a630294fade91c9241ae11e47d6b2e
#
_entry.id   e8a630294fade91c9241ae11e47d6b2e
#
_cell.length_a   1.000
_cell.length_b   1.000
_cell.length_c   1.000
_cell.angle_alpha   90.00
_cell.angle_beta   90.00
_cell.angle_gamma   90.00
#
_symmetry.space_group_name_H-M   'P 1'
#
loop_
_entity.id
_entity.type
_entity.pdbx_description
1 polymer ?
#
loop_
_entity_poly.entity_id
_entity_poly.type
_entity_poly.pdbx_seq_one_letter_code
_entity_poly.pdbx_strand_id
1 'polypeptide(L)'
;MEETKESFISKVGNFVKKYAWALAIGAAVLAIALLFLPILKYEIREAVYDIATDERVSKQDYMYNVNLIWYFTSGHKYTYTMFVTLGLIVVGIALVAFSKLNKDLMTIAGIIFLLAVCMFILSKEFFNGDIDLVNENAKIVGTDYNELTQYFYASVHDVEFSWGATLGVAMCTIAFAFTTLSNQSSTTKQIAEEGVLLALAFVLNLVKIPIGATGGSINFQMLPLMIIALRHGPAHGFIAGGIVYGLLTCLTDGYGFACYPFDYLIGFGSVAVMGLFRKQIFGEDQEGYNIKGLIFIFVGGMLSTFVRYIGSNVSSIVVYGYTLKAALAYNAFYIPLSGLIATIAFMGLYAPLIRINKLYPVKSI
;
A
#
# COMPACT_ATOMS: atom_id res chain seq x y z
N MET A 1 26.12 15.15 42.51
CA MET A 1 26.39 14.50 41.23
C MET A 1 25.54 13.25 41.16
N GLU A 2 24.26 13.40 40.77
CA GLU A 2 23.38 12.27 40.49
C GLU A 2 23.65 11.83 39.05
N GLU A 3 24.38 10.75 38.86
CA GLU A 3 24.37 10.01 37.63
C GLU A 3 22.95 9.46 37.44
N THR A 4 22.16 10.11 36.58
CA THR A 4 20.88 9.58 36.11
C THR A 4 21.16 8.26 35.43
N LYS A 5 20.89 7.14 36.10
CA LYS A 5 20.91 5.80 35.51
C LYS A 5 19.95 5.84 34.28
N GLU A 6 20.53 5.89 33.10
CA GLU A 6 19.73 5.76 31.87
C GLU A 6 18.85 4.52 31.98
N SER A 7 17.54 4.70 31.87
CA SER A 7 16.57 3.60 31.94
C SER A 7 16.93 2.55 30.89
N PHE A 8 16.75 1.27 31.16
CA PHE A 8 16.92 0.17 30.20
C PHE A 8 16.17 0.43 28.89
N ILE A 9 14.98 1.01 28.99
CA ILE A 9 14.15 1.40 27.80
C ILE A 9 14.86 2.47 26.96
N SER A 10 15.52 3.46 27.59
CA SER A 10 16.30 4.48 26.88
C SER A 10 17.48 3.87 26.12
N LYS A 11 18.22 2.95 26.77
CA LYS A 11 19.34 2.24 26.15
C LYS A 11 18.91 1.41 24.93
N VAL A 12 17.79 0.68 25.05
CA VAL A 12 17.22 -0.10 23.95
C VAL A 12 16.75 0.83 22.82
N GLY A 13 16.08 1.94 23.15
CA GLY A 13 15.65 2.93 22.16
C GLY A 13 16.83 3.55 21.38
N ASN A 14 17.90 3.90 22.07
CA ASN A 14 19.13 4.44 21.46
C ASN A 14 19.84 3.39 20.58
N PHE A 15 19.89 2.13 21.03
CA PHE A 15 20.41 1.02 20.23
C PHE A 15 19.61 0.82 18.95
N VAL A 16 18.27 0.74 19.06
CA VAL A 16 17.38 0.58 17.91
C VAL A 16 17.56 1.73 16.93
N LYS A 17 17.57 2.98 17.37
CA LYS A 17 17.79 4.15 16.49
C LYS A 17 19.14 4.07 15.77
N LYS A 18 20.21 3.70 16.46
CA LYS A 18 21.57 3.62 15.92
C LYS A 18 21.71 2.53 14.85
N TYR A 19 21.06 1.39 15.03
CA TYR A 19 21.19 0.22 14.16
C TYR A 19 19.94 -0.06 13.30
N ALA A 20 18.97 0.86 13.28
CA ALA A 20 17.70 0.68 12.56
C ALA A 20 17.88 0.28 11.11
N TRP A 21 18.85 0.88 10.40
CA TRP A 21 19.17 0.53 9.01
C TRP A 21 19.64 -0.93 8.86
N ALA A 22 20.49 -1.41 9.76
CA ALA A 22 20.99 -2.78 9.71
C ALA A 22 19.89 -3.79 10.08
N LEU A 23 19.05 -3.45 11.07
CA LEU A 23 17.91 -4.26 11.49
C LEU A 23 16.84 -4.34 10.37
N ALA A 24 16.60 -3.24 9.67
CA ALA A 24 15.69 -3.21 8.53
C ALA A 24 16.19 -4.08 7.37
N ILE A 25 17.48 -3.98 7.01
CA ILE A 25 18.09 -4.84 5.99
C ILE A 25 18.04 -6.31 6.42
N GLY A 26 18.42 -6.62 7.66
CA GLY A 26 18.38 -7.98 8.19
C GLY A 26 16.99 -8.60 8.10
N ALA A 27 15.95 -7.88 8.51
CA ALA A 27 14.57 -8.32 8.40
C ALA A 27 14.14 -8.51 6.94
N ALA A 28 14.51 -7.60 6.05
CA ALA A 28 14.18 -7.69 4.63
C ALA A 28 14.89 -8.85 3.91
N VAL A 29 16.15 -9.11 4.24
CA VAL A 29 16.88 -10.28 3.72
C VAL A 29 16.24 -11.58 4.21
N LEU A 30 15.81 -11.62 5.47
CA LEU A 30 15.08 -12.77 6.02
C LEU A 30 13.74 -12.95 5.29
N ALA A 31 13.02 -11.86 4.96
CA ALA A 31 11.80 -11.93 4.18
C ALA A 31 12.03 -12.56 2.79
N ILE A 32 13.14 -12.23 2.12
CA ILE A 32 13.51 -12.88 0.85
C ILE A 32 13.75 -14.37 1.05
N ALA A 33 14.48 -14.77 2.08
CA ALA A 33 14.72 -16.18 2.37
C ALA A 33 13.41 -16.95 2.62
N LEU A 34 12.44 -16.32 3.26
CA LEU A 34 11.13 -16.90 3.55
C LEU A 34 10.25 -17.10 2.31
N LEU A 35 10.54 -16.41 1.19
CA LEU A 35 9.85 -16.66 -0.09
C LEU A 35 10.13 -18.06 -0.67
N PHE A 36 11.22 -18.72 -0.25
CA PHE A 36 11.54 -20.09 -0.64
C PHE A 36 10.79 -21.15 0.19
N LEU A 37 10.19 -20.76 1.32
CA LEU A 37 9.26 -21.60 2.08
C LEU A 37 7.87 -21.60 1.43
N PRO A 38 7.01 -22.56 1.75
CA PRO A 38 5.63 -22.55 1.27
C PRO A 38 4.91 -21.24 1.64
N ILE A 39 4.45 -20.51 0.65
CA ILE A 39 3.74 -19.22 0.78
C ILE A 39 2.23 -19.47 0.86
N LEU A 40 1.74 -20.30 -0.07
CA LEU A 40 0.35 -20.74 -0.14
C LEU A 40 0.30 -22.26 -0.14
N LYS A 41 -0.83 -22.80 0.31
CA LYS A 41 -1.22 -24.20 0.14
C LYS A 41 -2.58 -24.22 -0.53
N TYR A 42 -2.81 -25.19 -1.38
CA TYR A 42 -4.11 -25.43 -1.98
C TYR A 42 -4.36 -26.93 -2.16
N GLU A 43 -5.61 -27.31 -2.15
CA GLU A 43 -6.06 -28.67 -2.37
C GLU A 43 -6.58 -28.79 -3.80
N ILE A 44 -6.12 -29.82 -4.53
CA ILE A 44 -6.74 -30.24 -5.78
C ILE A 44 -7.59 -31.46 -5.47
N ARG A 45 -8.88 -31.38 -5.76
CA ARG A 45 -9.82 -32.50 -5.71
C ARG A 45 -10.03 -33.01 -7.12
N GLU A 46 -9.57 -34.22 -7.37
CA GLU A 46 -9.77 -34.92 -8.63
C GLU A 46 -10.88 -35.94 -8.46
N ALA A 47 -11.81 -35.98 -9.40
CA ALA A 47 -12.87 -36.96 -9.43
C ALA A 47 -13.04 -37.51 -10.85
N VAL A 48 -13.29 -38.78 -10.95
CA VAL A 48 -13.64 -39.46 -12.20
C VAL A 48 -15.11 -39.87 -12.11
N TYR A 49 -15.89 -39.52 -13.13
CA TYR A 49 -17.30 -39.80 -13.24
C TYR A 49 -17.58 -40.72 -14.44
N ASP A 50 -18.53 -41.62 -14.29
CA ASP A 50 -19.07 -42.39 -15.39
C ASP A 50 -20.00 -41.52 -16.24
N ILE A 51 -19.82 -41.55 -17.57
CA ILE A 51 -20.58 -40.69 -18.50
C ILE A 51 -22.05 -41.11 -18.60
N ALA A 52 -22.34 -42.39 -18.47
CA ALA A 52 -23.69 -42.94 -18.64
C ALA A 52 -24.55 -42.72 -17.41
N THR A 53 -23.96 -42.82 -16.23
CA THR A 53 -24.70 -42.75 -14.93
C THR A 53 -24.52 -41.46 -14.20
N ASP A 54 -23.51 -40.64 -14.59
CA ASP A 54 -23.04 -39.45 -13.86
C ASP A 54 -22.62 -39.75 -12.40
N GLU A 55 -22.33 -41.02 -12.14
CA GLU A 55 -21.87 -41.45 -10.82
C GLU A 55 -20.37 -41.28 -10.67
N ARG A 56 -19.94 -40.86 -9.48
CA ARG A 56 -18.53 -40.69 -9.15
C ARG A 56 -17.86 -42.04 -8.95
N VAL A 57 -16.95 -42.39 -9.85
CA VAL A 57 -16.19 -43.66 -9.82
C VAL A 57 -15.02 -43.57 -8.84
N SER A 58 -14.29 -42.46 -8.82
CA SER A 58 -13.18 -42.28 -7.89
C SER A 58 -13.03 -40.82 -7.45
N LYS A 59 -12.41 -40.63 -6.28
CA LYS A 59 -12.02 -39.33 -5.74
C LYS A 59 -10.61 -39.41 -5.19
N GLN A 60 -9.80 -38.41 -5.50
CA GLN A 60 -8.46 -38.27 -4.95
C GLN A 60 -8.16 -36.80 -4.67
N ASP A 61 -7.65 -36.53 -3.45
CA ASP A 61 -7.34 -35.19 -3.00
C ASP A 61 -5.82 -35.06 -2.83
N TYR A 62 -5.25 -33.98 -3.37
CA TYR A 62 -3.82 -33.69 -3.30
C TYR A 62 -3.59 -32.31 -2.70
N MET A 63 -2.63 -32.23 -1.75
CA MET A 63 -2.18 -30.95 -1.18
C MET A 63 -0.94 -30.47 -1.88
N TYR A 64 -0.98 -29.25 -2.39
CA TYR A 64 0.16 -28.61 -3.04
C TYR A 64 0.66 -27.41 -2.25
N ASN A 65 1.98 -27.22 -2.23
CA ASN A 65 2.65 -26.10 -1.62
C ASN A 65 3.25 -25.20 -2.72
N VAL A 66 2.94 -23.91 -2.64
CA VAL A 66 3.42 -22.88 -3.57
C VAL A 66 4.50 -22.05 -2.89
N ASN A 67 5.67 -21.98 -3.49
CA ASN A 67 6.79 -21.13 -3.06
C ASN A 67 7.32 -20.31 -4.25
N LEU A 68 8.34 -19.51 -4.03
CA LEU A 68 8.92 -18.68 -5.08
C LEU A 68 9.42 -19.51 -6.28
N ILE A 69 10.00 -20.70 -6.05
CA ILE A 69 10.48 -21.59 -7.13
C ILE A 69 9.31 -22.05 -7.98
N TRP A 70 8.20 -22.44 -7.36
CA TRP A 70 6.97 -22.83 -8.06
C TRP A 70 6.47 -21.73 -8.99
N TYR A 71 6.47 -20.47 -8.52
CA TYR A 71 6.09 -19.33 -9.35
C TYR A 71 7.00 -19.15 -10.58
N PHE A 72 8.29 -19.45 -10.47
CA PHE A 72 9.23 -19.40 -11.61
C PHE A 72 8.98 -20.51 -12.63
N THR A 73 8.50 -21.67 -12.22
CA THR A 73 8.42 -22.88 -13.05
C THR A 73 7.02 -23.16 -13.59
N SER A 74 5.98 -22.67 -12.96
CA SER A 74 4.59 -23.02 -13.29
C SER A 74 4.01 -22.38 -14.55
N GLY A 75 4.57 -21.25 -15.02
CA GLY A 75 4.08 -20.52 -16.20
C GLY A 75 2.70 -19.88 -16.04
N HIS A 76 2.14 -19.84 -14.83
CA HIS A 76 0.83 -19.24 -14.55
C HIS A 76 0.81 -17.72 -14.78
N LYS A 77 -0.31 -17.18 -15.29
CA LYS A 77 -0.45 -15.77 -15.69
C LYS A 77 -0.27 -14.78 -14.53
N TYR A 78 -0.57 -15.16 -13.29
CA TYR A 78 -0.52 -14.28 -12.11
C TYR A 78 0.73 -14.48 -11.24
N THR A 79 1.75 -15.13 -11.77
CA THR A 79 3.05 -15.31 -11.09
C THR A 79 3.77 -14.00 -10.78
N TYR A 80 3.39 -12.88 -11.43
CA TYR A 80 4.01 -11.58 -11.23
C TYR A 80 3.88 -11.03 -9.79
N THR A 81 2.87 -11.45 -9.02
CA THR A 81 2.66 -10.93 -7.65
C THR A 81 3.86 -11.20 -6.75
N MET A 82 4.44 -12.41 -6.82
CA MET A 82 5.63 -12.76 -6.05
C MET A 82 6.90 -12.09 -6.59
N PHE A 83 7.00 -11.90 -7.91
CA PHE A 83 8.10 -11.14 -8.50
C PHE A 83 8.06 -9.66 -8.10
N VAL A 84 6.87 -9.06 -8.09
CA VAL A 84 6.68 -7.69 -7.61
C VAL A 84 7.05 -7.60 -6.13
N THR A 85 6.63 -8.57 -5.31
CA THR A 85 6.98 -8.62 -3.88
C THR A 85 8.49 -8.69 -3.68
N LEU A 86 9.16 -9.60 -4.38
CA LEU A 86 10.63 -9.72 -4.34
C LEU A 86 11.29 -8.42 -4.79
N GLY A 87 10.84 -7.84 -5.90
CA GLY A 87 11.35 -6.56 -6.43
C GLY A 87 11.21 -5.42 -5.42
N LEU A 88 10.06 -5.29 -4.77
CA LEU A 88 9.82 -4.31 -3.72
C LEU A 88 10.78 -4.48 -2.54
N ILE A 89 10.99 -5.72 -2.06
CA ILE A 89 11.91 -5.98 -0.96
C ILE A 89 13.35 -5.60 -1.36
N VAL A 90 13.81 -5.96 -2.55
CA VAL A 90 15.15 -5.64 -3.06
C VAL A 90 15.33 -4.12 -3.20
N VAL A 91 14.35 -3.41 -3.76
CA VAL A 91 14.37 -1.94 -3.86
C VAL A 91 14.39 -1.31 -2.46
N GLY A 92 13.59 -1.82 -1.51
CA GLY A 92 13.59 -1.37 -0.13
C GLY A 92 14.98 -1.50 0.52
N ILE A 93 15.65 -2.64 0.35
CA ILE A 93 17.02 -2.87 0.85
C ILE A 93 18.00 -1.87 0.24
N ALA A 94 17.94 -1.65 -1.07
CA ALA A 94 18.80 -0.68 -1.76
C ALA A 94 18.60 0.74 -1.20
N LEU A 95 17.36 1.17 -1.03
CA LEU A 95 17.04 2.48 -0.46
C LEU A 95 17.55 2.64 0.98
N VAL A 96 17.44 1.60 1.83
CA VAL A 96 18.02 1.61 3.18
C VAL A 96 19.55 1.71 3.10
N ALA A 97 20.20 0.97 2.22
CA ALA A 97 21.65 1.03 2.07
C ALA A 97 22.14 2.44 1.66
N PHE A 98 21.41 3.11 0.77
CA PHE A 98 21.70 4.49 0.34
C PHE A 98 21.16 5.57 1.29
N SER A 99 20.44 5.24 2.35
CA SER A 99 19.85 6.20 3.28
C SER A 99 20.87 7.06 4.03
N LYS A 100 22.15 6.64 4.06
CA LYS A 100 23.25 7.45 4.60
C LYS A 100 23.52 8.70 3.75
N LEU A 101 23.19 8.70 2.47
CA LEU A 101 23.33 9.83 1.55
C LEU A 101 22.18 10.83 1.70
N ASN A 102 20.97 10.31 1.91
CA ASN A 102 19.76 11.11 2.11
C ASN A 102 18.82 10.37 3.08
N LYS A 103 18.46 11.01 4.19
CA LYS A 103 17.57 10.45 5.22
C LYS A 103 16.16 10.17 4.71
N ASP A 104 15.69 10.89 3.69
CA ASP A 104 14.36 10.68 3.10
C ASP A 104 14.24 9.30 2.45
N LEU A 105 15.37 8.72 1.98
CA LEU A 105 15.40 7.38 1.41
C LEU A 105 14.99 6.30 2.43
N MET A 106 15.26 6.52 3.72
CA MET A 106 14.84 5.62 4.78
C MET A 106 13.31 5.57 4.91
N THR A 107 12.65 6.73 4.77
CA THR A 107 11.19 6.82 4.79
C THR A 107 10.58 6.16 3.55
N ILE A 108 11.16 6.42 2.36
CA ILE A 108 10.72 5.80 1.10
C ILE A 108 10.88 4.27 1.18
N ALA A 109 11.98 3.78 1.75
CA ALA A 109 12.18 2.35 1.98
C ALA A 109 11.08 1.74 2.86
N GLY A 110 10.66 2.44 3.91
CA GLY A 110 9.53 2.02 4.75
C GLY A 110 8.24 1.86 3.95
N ILE A 111 7.92 2.84 3.10
CA ILE A 111 6.76 2.76 2.20
C ILE A 111 6.84 1.53 1.29
N ILE A 112 8.01 1.28 0.72
CA ILE A 112 8.24 0.13 -0.17
C ILE A 112 8.06 -1.19 0.58
N PHE A 113 8.56 -1.33 1.82
CA PHE A 113 8.33 -2.53 2.62
C PHE A 113 6.86 -2.73 2.98
N LEU A 114 6.12 -1.65 3.25
CA LEU A 114 4.69 -1.75 3.48
C LEU A 114 3.93 -2.19 2.23
N LEU A 115 4.32 -1.72 1.04
CA LEU A 115 3.79 -2.23 -0.22
C LEU A 115 4.09 -3.71 -0.42
N ALA A 116 5.27 -4.19 -0.04
CA ALA A 116 5.60 -5.60 -0.07
C ALA A 116 4.70 -6.43 0.85
N VAL A 117 4.36 -5.93 2.05
CA VAL A 117 3.36 -6.54 2.95
C VAL A 117 2.01 -6.67 2.24
N CYS A 118 1.54 -5.61 1.60
CA CYS A 118 0.28 -5.62 0.86
C CYS A 118 0.30 -6.65 -0.27
N MET A 119 1.40 -6.76 -1.01
CA MET A 119 1.54 -7.75 -2.10
C MET A 119 1.55 -9.19 -1.58
N PHE A 120 2.14 -9.46 -0.40
CA PHE A 120 2.02 -10.77 0.23
C PHE A 120 0.56 -11.12 0.55
N ILE A 121 -0.20 -10.18 1.12
CA ILE A 121 -1.61 -10.40 1.47
C ILE A 121 -2.44 -10.63 0.21
N LEU A 122 -2.21 -9.83 -0.84
CA LEU A 122 -2.92 -9.95 -2.10
C LEU A 122 -2.58 -11.22 -2.89
N SER A 123 -1.44 -11.86 -2.61
CA SER A 123 -1.02 -13.07 -3.35
C SER A 123 -2.07 -14.18 -3.33
N LYS A 124 -2.81 -14.30 -2.23
CA LYS A 124 -3.91 -15.27 -2.11
C LYS A 124 -5.09 -14.92 -3.02
N GLU A 125 -5.51 -13.66 -3.04
CA GLU A 125 -6.65 -13.21 -3.85
C GLU A 125 -6.36 -13.36 -5.35
N PHE A 126 -5.16 -12.98 -5.79
CA PHE A 126 -4.76 -13.18 -7.18
C PHE A 126 -4.65 -14.67 -7.55
N PHE A 127 -4.20 -15.50 -6.63
CA PHE A 127 -4.14 -16.93 -6.84
C PHE A 127 -5.55 -17.54 -6.97
N ASN A 128 -6.51 -17.10 -6.13
CA ASN A 128 -7.90 -17.53 -6.23
C ASN A 128 -8.54 -17.17 -7.58
N GLY A 129 -8.28 -15.97 -8.11
CA GLY A 129 -8.78 -15.55 -9.41
C GLY A 129 -8.23 -16.40 -10.57
N ASP A 130 -6.99 -16.92 -10.48
CA ASP A 130 -6.41 -17.82 -11.46
C ASP A 130 -7.04 -19.22 -11.44
N ILE A 131 -7.43 -19.67 -10.26
CA ILE A 131 -8.08 -20.96 -10.03
C ILE A 131 -9.45 -21.02 -10.67
N ASP A 132 -10.24 -19.96 -10.57
CA ASP A 132 -11.56 -19.90 -11.18
C ASP A 132 -11.47 -20.06 -12.70
N LEU A 133 -10.46 -19.45 -13.34
CA LEU A 133 -10.17 -19.63 -14.76
C LEU A 133 -9.73 -21.07 -15.11
N VAL A 134 -8.96 -21.72 -14.26
CA VAL A 134 -8.54 -23.12 -14.44
C VAL A 134 -9.74 -24.04 -14.28
N ASN A 135 -10.62 -23.80 -13.30
CA ASN A 135 -11.83 -24.59 -13.11
C ASN A 135 -12.81 -24.45 -14.26
N GLU A 136 -12.98 -23.28 -14.86
CA GLU A 136 -13.79 -23.11 -16.06
C GLU A 136 -13.19 -23.85 -17.28
N ASN A 137 -11.89 -23.89 -17.42
CA ASN A 137 -11.22 -24.59 -18.51
C ASN A 137 -11.08 -26.10 -18.27
N ALA A 138 -11.02 -26.58 -17.02
CA ALA A 138 -10.95 -27.99 -16.68
C ALA A 138 -12.20 -28.78 -17.14
N LYS A 139 -13.32 -28.10 -17.35
CA LYS A 139 -14.51 -28.69 -17.97
C LYS A 139 -14.31 -29.08 -19.46
N ILE A 140 -13.23 -28.65 -20.08
CA ILE A 140 -12.98 -28.80 -21.53
C ILE A 140 -11.83 -29.77 -21.84
N VAL A 141 -11.10 -30.27 -20.85
CA VAL A 141 -10.03 -31.27 -21.07
C VAL A 141 -10.62 -32.67 -21.11
N GLY A 142 -11.53 -32.89 -22.04
CA GLY A 142 -11.98 -34.19 -22.46
C GLY A 142 -11.30 -34.54 -23.78
N THR A 143 -10.35 -35.43 -23.71
CA THR A 143 -9.73 -36.09 -24.87
C THR A 143 -10.78 -36.88 -25.66
N ASP A 144 -10.64 -36.90 -26.95
CA ASP A 144 -11.34 -37.69 -27.96
C ASP A 144 -12.66 -38.40 -27.58
N TYR A 145 -13.75 -37.83 -28.05
CA TYR A 145 -15.15 -38.15 -27.73
C TYR A 145 -15.65 -39.53 -28.16
N ASN A 146 -14.86 -40.40 -28.77
CA ASN A 146 -15.40 -41.60 -29.43
C ASN A 146 -15.26 -42.91 -28.65
N GLU A 147 -14.56 -42.94 -27.49
CA GLU A 147 -14.41 -44.21 -26.70
C GLU A 147 -14.39 -44.03 -25.18
N LEU A 148 -14.75 -42.87 -24.62
CA LEU A 148 -14.66 -42.65 -23.19
C LEU A 148 -15.98 -42.96 -22.46
N THR A 149 -15.94 -43.91 -21.54
CA THR A 149 -17.00 -44.20 -20.59
C THR A 149 -16.93 -43.29 -19.35
N GLN A 150 -15.88 -42.50 -19.18
CA GLN A 150 -15.61 -41.71 -17.98
C GLN A 150 -15.07 -40.32 -18.33
N TYR A 151 -15.46 -39.31 -17.54
CA TYR A 151 -14.84 -37.98 -17.62
C TYR A 151 -14.11 -37.62 -16.35
N PHE A 152 -13.03 -36.88 -16.49
CA PHE A 152 -12.18 -36.42 -15.40
C PHE A 152 -12.54 -34.99 -15.03
N TYR A 153 -12.70 -34.73 -13.73
CA TYR A 153 -12.93 -33.41 -13.17
C TYR A 153 -11.88 -33.10 -12.12
N ALA A 154 -11.21 -31.96 -12.25
CA ALA A 154 -10.27 -31.46 -11.25
C ALA A 154 -10.74 -30.09 -10.80
N SER A 155 -10.83 -29.88 -9.51
CA SER A 155 -11.19 -28.60 -8.91
C SER A 155 -10.18 -28.22 -7.83
N VAL A 156 -9.85 -26.93 -7.76
CA VAL A 156 -8.98 -26.41 -6.71
C VAL A 156 -9.83 -25.85 -5.58
N HIS A 157 -9.46 -26.20 -4.37
CA HIS A 157 -10.15 -25.81 -3.15
C HIS A 157 -9.17 -25.33 -2.08
N ASP A 158 -9.70 -24.63 -1.09
CA ASP A 158 -9.06 -24.34 0.18
C ASP A 158 -7.66 -23.72 0.06
N VAL A 159 -7.55 -22.61 -0.73
CA VAL A 159 -6.31 -21.85 -0.79
C VAL A 159 -6.08 -21.15 0.55
N GLU A 160 -4.99 -21.49 1.21
CA GLU A 160 -4.63 -20.95 2.51
C GLU A 160 -3.22 -20.34 2.51
N PHE A 161 -3.01 -19.34 3.39
CA PHE A 161 -1.66 -18.88 3.69
C PHE A 161 -0.87 -19.93 4.43
N SER A 162 0.39 -20.11 4.01
CA SER A 162 1.35 -20.97 4.69
C SER A 162 2.37 -20.14 5.47
N TRP A 163 3.25 -20.83 6.18
CA TRP A 163 4.24 -20.21 7.07
C TRP A 163 5.14 -19.18 6.37
N GLY A 164 5.50 -19.41 5.11
CA GLY A 164 6.33 -18.48 4.32
C GLY A 164 5.68 -17.12 4.17
N ALA A 165 4.37 -17.05 3.87
CA ALA A 165 3.65 -15.80 3.77
C ALA A 165 3.53 -15.10 5.12
N THR A 166 3.10 -15.82 6.17
CA THR A 166 2.88 -15.25 7.51
C THR A 166 4.18 -14.66 8.06
N LEU A 167 5.28 -15.40 7.99
CA LEU A 167 6.59 -14.93 8.44
C LEU A 167 7.17 -13.83 7.52
N GLY A 168 6.94 -13.92 6.20
CA GLY A 168 7.35 -12.90 5.24
C GLY A 168 6.67 -11.56 5.51
N VAL A 169 5.36 -11.56 5.76
CA VAL A 169 4.60 -10.38 6.20
C VAL A 169 5.17 -9.81 7.50
N ALA A 170 5.44 -10.68 8.49
CA ALA A 170 6.01 -10.24 9.77
C ALA A 170 7.39 -9.58 9.57
N MET A 171 8.28 -10.15 8.75
CA MET A 171 9.60 -9.58 8.50
C MET A 171 9.55 -8.27 7.72
N CYS A 172 8.70 -8.15 6.70
CA CYS A 172 8.50 -6.88 5.99
C CYS A 172 7.89 -5.81 6.91
N THR A 173 6.98 -6.17 7.81
CA THR A 173 6.42 -5.26 8.82
C THR A 173 7.49 -4.79 9.81
N ILE A 174 8.39 -5.67 10.24
CA ILE A 174 9.53 -5.33 11.10
C ILE A 174 10.49 -4.38 10.35
N ALA A 175 10.80 -4.65 9.08
CA ALA A 175 11.63 -3.76 8.26
C ALA A 175 10.98 -2.37 8.13
N PHE A 176 9.68 -2.31 7.86
CA PHE A 176 8.88 -1.08 7.86
C PHE A 176 8.98 -0.33 9.21
N ALA A 177 8.80 -1.02 10.32
CA ALA A 177 8.86 -0.42 11.65
C ALA A 177 10.24 0.20 11.93
N PHE A 178 11.33 -0.50 11.63
CA PHE A 178 12.68 0.03 11.84
C PHE A 178 12.99 1.23 10.94
N THR A 179 12.50 1.24 9.70
CA THR A 179 12.71 2.38 8.78
C THR A 179 11.92 3.61 9.21
N THR A 180 10.70 3.45 9.68
CA THR A 180 9.84 4.57 10.10
C THR A 180 10.21 5.10 11.49
N LEU A 181 10.47 4.23 12.47
CA LEU A 181 10.80 4.62 13.83
C LEU A 181 12.18 5.27 13.97
N SER A 182 13.11 4.98 13.06
CA SER A 182 14.47 5.54 13.11
C SER A 182 14.52 7.05 12.92
N ASN A 183 13.61 7.60 12.14
CA ASN A 183 13.61 9.00 11.71
C ASN A 183 12.59 9.89 12.40
N GLN A 184 11.73 9.36 13.29
CA GLN A 184 10.64 10.14 13.86
C GLN A 184 10.74 10.32 15.37
N SER A 185 10.75 11.60 15.77
CA SER A 185 10.44 12.03 17.13
C SER A 185 9.19 12.91 17.07
N SER A 186 8.00 12.29 17.04
CA SER A 186 6.75 13.03 17.11
C SER A 186 6.55 13.61 18.50
N THR A 187 6.27 14.90 18.59
CA THR A 187 5.87 15.53 19.85
C THR A 187 4.38 15.29 20.10
N THR A 188 3.93 15.33 21.37
CA THR A 188 2.51 15.24 21.71
C THR A 188 1.66 16.28 20.98
N LYS A 189 2.21 17.48 20.76
CA LYS A 189 1.52 18.55 20.01
C LYS A 189 1.32 18.18 18.53
N GLN A 190 2.31 17.57 17.89
CA GLN A 190 2.19 17.10 16.49
C GLN A 190 1.13 16.02 16.38
N ILE A 191 1.13 15.03 17.28
CA ILE A 191 0.13 13.96 17.28
C ILE A 191 -1.28 14.52 17.46
N ALA A 192 -1.45 15.50 18.36
CA ALA A 192 -2.74 16.17 18.59
C ALA A 192 -3.20 16.94 17.34
N GLU A 193 -2.30 17.70 16.70
CA GLU A 193 -2.58 18.43 15.45
C GLU A 193 -2.98 17.47 14.32
N GLU A 194 -2.23 16.38 14.14
CA GLU A 194 -2.53 15.35 13.14
C GLU A 194 -3.88 14.69 13.42
N GLY A 195 -4.20 14.37 14.67
CA GLY A 195 -5.47 13.79 15.07
C GLY A 195 -6.67 14.69 14.71
N VAL A 196 -6.55 15.99 14.96
CA VAL A 196 -7.60 16.97 14.60
C VAL A 196 -7.75 17.08 13.08
N LEU A 197 -6.65 17.14 12.34
CA LEU A 197 -6.66 17.21 10.88
C LEU A 197 -7.20 15.92 10.24
N LEU A 198 -6.88 14.75 10.81
CA LEU A 198 -7.45 13.47 10.39
C LEU A 198 -8.95 13.39 10.61
N ALA A 199 -9.43 13.85 11.77
CA ALA A 199 -10.86 13.93 12.06
C ALA A 199 -11.55 14.88 11.07
N LEU A 200 -10.94 16.04 10.75
CA LEU A 200 -11.45 16.97 9.75
C LEU A 200 -11.49 16.34 8.35
N ALA A 201 -10.46 15.57 7.96
CA ALA A 201 -10.46 14.85 6.68
C ALA A 201 -11.62 13.87 6.60
N PHE A 202 -11.91 13.16 7.69
CA PHE A 202 -13.03 12.23 7.76
C PHE A 202 -14.38 12.94 7.64
N VAL A 203 -14.56 14.05 8.34
CA VAL A 203 -15.78 14.88 8.22
C VAL A 203 -15.96 15.42 6.81
N LEU A 204 -14.87 15.89 6.17
CA LEU A 204 -14.93 16.39 4.78
C LEU A 204 -15.19 15.28 3.76
N ASN A 205 -14.89 14.02 4.08
CA ASN A 205 -15.29 12.88 3.26
C ASN A 205 -16.79 12.60 3.31
N LEU A 206 -17.45 12.91 4.43
CA LEU A 206 -18.91 12.77 4.53
C LEU A 206 -19.64 13.80 3.66
N VAL A 207 -19.04 14.98 3.46
CA VAL A 207 -19.56 16.05 2.59
C VAL A 207 -18.98 15.85 1.19
N LYS A 208 -19.61 14.96 0.43
CA LYS A 208 -19.14 14.58 -0.93
C LYS A 208 -20.24 14.77 -1.98
N ILE A 209 -19.83 15.18 -3.16
CA ILE A 209 -20.67 15.20 -4.37
C ILE A 209 -20.39 13.90 -5.13
N PRO A 210 -21.34 12.93 -5.14
CA PRO A 210 -21.15 11.69 -5.87
C PRO A 210 -21.13 11.96 -7.38
N ILE A 211 -20.20 11.29 -8.08
CA ILE A 211 -20.08 11.33 -9.54
C ILE A 211 -20.23 9.92 -10.07
N GLY A 212 -21.30 9.68 -10.82
CA GLY A 212 -21.59 8.37 -11.40
C GLY A 212 -22.15 7.35 -10.42
N ALA A 213 -22.56 6.20 -10.96
CA ALA A 213 -23.23 5.13 -10.19
C ALA A 213 -22.26 4.22 -9.43
N THR A 214 -20.95 4.31 -9.68
CA THR A 214 -19.93 3.33 -9.26
C THR A 214 -18.96 3.83 -8.18
N GLY A 215 -19.27 4.94 -7.49
CA GLY A 215 -18.58 5.31 -6.24
C GLY A 215 -17.55 6.46 -6.33
N GLY A 216 -17.29 7.06 -7.49
CA GLY A 216 -16.46 8.27 -7.59
C GLY A 216 -17.12 9.47 -6.92
N SER A 217 -16.36 10.31 -6.21
CA SER A 217 -16.89 11.53 -5.57
C SER A 217 -15.88 12.67 -5.56
N ILE A 218 -16.40 13.90 -5.63
CA ILE A 218 -15.63 15.12 -5.37
C ILE A 218 -15.80 15.48 -3.90
N ASN A 219 -14.69 15.66 -3.20
CA ASN A 219 -14.66 16.07 -1.81
C ASN A 219 -13.35 16.81 -1.46
N PHE A 220 -13.27 17.33 -0.24
CA PHE A 220 -12.13 18.08 0.26
C PHE A 220 -11.22 17.28 1.20
N GLN A 221 -11.41 15.98 1.31
CA GLN A 221 -10.70 15.12 2.28
C GLN A 221 -9.16 15.18 2.17
N MET A 222 -8.62 15.40 0.96
CA MET A 222 -7.18 15.52 0.76
C MET A 222 -6.59 16.81 1.35
N LEU A 223 -7.38 17.87 1.52
CA LEU A 223 -6.91 19.17 2.02
C LEU A 223 -6.26 19.07 3.40
N PRO A 224 -6.92 18.54 4.46
CA PRO A 224 -6.27 18.39 5.76
C PRO A 224 -5.07 17.45 5.74
N LEU A 225 -5.10 16.41 4.91
CA LEU A 225 -3.98 15.47 4.77
C LEU A 225 -2.75 16.15 4.15
N MET A 226 -2.95 17.02 3.14
CA MET A 226 -1.88 17.83 2.56
C MET A 226 -1.30 18.82 3.59
N ILE A 227 -2.12 19.37 4.50
CA ILE A 227 -1.67 20.23 5.60
C ILE A 227 -0.75 19.44 6.53
N ILE A 228 -1.11 18.21 6.90
CA ILE A 228 -0.25 17.33 7.73
C ILE A 228 1.10 17.13 7.03
N ALA A 229 1.09 16.74 5.76
CA ALA A 229 2.30 16.49 4.99
C ALA A 229 3.18 17.73 4.89
N LEU A 230 2.60 18.90 4.63
CA LEU A 230 3.35 20.16 4.54
C LEU A 230 3.94 20.59 5.88
N ARG A 231 3.18 20.49 6.98
CA ARG A 231 3.63 20.94 8.30
C ARG A 231 4.61 19.97 8.95
N HIS A 232 4.32 18.70 8.91
CA HIS A 232 5.08 17.67 9.64
C HIS A 232 6.05 16.85 8.78
N GLY A 233 5.98 17.04 7.45
CA GLY A 233 6.87 16.38 6.49
C GLY A 233 6.25 15.16 5.80
N PRO A 234 6.97 14.61 4.78
CA PRO A 234 6.44 13.57 3.90
C PRO A 234 6.11 12.27 4.65
N ALA A 235 6.91 11.87 5.64
CA ALA A 235 6.67 10.66 6.40
C ALA A 235 5.36 10.72 7.22
N HIS A 236 5.13 11.85 7.90
CA HIS A 236 3.89 12.08 8.64
C HIS A 236 2.69 12.13 7.69
N GLY A 237 2.82 12.81 6.54
CA GLY A 237 1.78 12.84 5.50
C GLY A 237 1.42 11.44 5.00
N PHE A 238 2.43 10.58 4.77
CA PHE A 238 2.18 9.21 4.32
C PHE A 238 1.51 8.36 5.41
N ILE A 239 2.01 8.41 6.65
CA ILE A 239 1.42 7.64 7.76
C ILE A 239 -0.01 8.11 8.03
N ALA A 240 -0.21 9.41 8.16
CA ALA A 240 -1.54 9.97 8.44
C ALA A 240 -2.52 9.72 7.29
N GLY A 241 -2.10 9.97 6.03
CA GLY A 241 -2.96 9.81 4.86
C GLY A 241 -3.14 8.36 4.44
N GLY A 242 -2.04 7.65 4.17
CA GLY A 242 -2.09 6.30 3.60
C GLY A 242 -2.44 5.23 4.63
N ILE A 243 -1.81 5.28 5.82
CA ILE A 243 -2.02 4.24 6.82
C ILE A 243 -3.26 4.54 7.66
N VAL A 244 -3.27 5.65 8.40
CA VAL A 244 -4.35 5.89 9.38
C VAL A 244 -5.66 6.21 8.65
N TYR A 245 -5.67 7.27 7.84
CA TYR A 245 -6.86 7.70 7.12
C TYR A 245 -7.29 6.67 6.07
N GLY A 246 -6.33 6.14 5.29
CA GLY A 246 -6.58 5.13 4.27
C GLY A 246 -7.20 3.86 4.84
N LEU A 247 -6.70 3.37 5.99
CA LEU A 247 -7.27 2.19 6.65
C LEU A 247 -8.69 2.46 7.17
N LEU A 248 -8.90 3.60 7.84
CA LEU A 248 -10.23 3.98 8.35
C LEU A 248 -11.26 4.08 7.22
N THR A 249 -10.91 4.73 6.11
CA THR A 249 -11.82 4.87 4.96
C THR A 249 -12.05 3.54 4.25
N CYS A 250 -11.03 2.72 4.05
CA CYS A 250 -11.18 1.39 3.47
C CYS A 250 -12.15 0.50 4.27
N LEU A 251 -12.09 0.55 5.60
CA LEU A 251 -12.99 -0.21 6.47
C LEU A 251 -14.43 0.32 6.46
N THR A 252 -14.65 1.59 6.13
CA THR A 252 -15.96 2.23 6.16
C THR A 252 -16.63 2.33 4.80
N ASP A 253 -15.88 2.36 3.71
CA ASP A 253 -16.42 2.54 2.35
C ASP A 253 -17.04 1.26 1.75
N GLY A 254 -16.73 0.10 2.28
CA GLY A 254 -17.33 -1.18 1.89
C GLY A 254 -16.85 -1.78 0.57
N TYR A 255 -15.78 -1.23 -0.04
CA TYR A 255 -15.23 -1.75 -1.32
C TYR A 255 -14.30 -2.96 -1.16
N GLY A 256 -14.03 -3.38 0.07
CA GLY A 256 -13.18 -4.52 0.39
C GLY A 256 -11.69 -4.15 0.55
N PHE A 257 -10.98 -5.02 1.26
CA PHE A 257 -9.58 -4.77 1.62
C PHE A 257 -8.60 -4.95 0.45
N ALA A 258 -9.02 -5.64 -0.62
CA ALA A 258 -8.19 -5.87 -1.81
C ALA A 258 -7.77 -4.55 -2.51
N CYS A 259 -8.61 -3.51 -2.46
CA CYS A 259 -8.28 -2.20 -3.05
C CYS A 259 -7.42 -1.30 -2.13
N TYR A 260 -7.23 -1.69 -0.83
CA TYR A 260 -6.49 -0.88 0.13
C TYR A 260 -5.08 -0.46 -0.34
N PRO A 261 -4.23 -1.33 -0.89
CA PRO A 261 -2.87 -0.95 -1.27
C PRO A 261 -2.81 0.17 -2.30
N PHE A 262 -3.75 0.19 -3.23
CA PHE A 262 -3.73 1.07 -4.39
C PHE A 262 -4.59 2.31 -4.20
N ASP A 263 -5.88 2.13 -3.83
CA ASP A 263 -6.81 3.24 -3.70
C ASP A 263 -6.62 4.04 -2.41
N TYR A 264 -6.25 3.38 -1.31
CA TYR A 264 -6.20 4.01 0.00
C TYR A 264 -4.76 4.28 0.43
N LEU A 265 -3.89 3.27 0.47
CA LEU A 265 -2.51 3.44 0.95
C LEU A 265 -1.71 4.35 0.02
N ILE A 266 -1.65 4.04 -1.28
CA ILE A 266 -1.01 4.91 -2.28
C ILE A 266 -1.87 6.14 -2.52
N GLY A 267 -3.18 5.97 -2.67
CA GLY A 267 -4.11 7.04 -2.99
C GLY A 267 -4.06 8.20 -2.01
N PHE A 268 -4.23 7.95 -0.72
CA PHE A 268 -4.16 9.00 0.30
C PHE A 268 -2.73 9.24 0.82
N GLY A 269 -1.86 8.23 0.79
CA GLY A 269 -0.44 8.39 1.08
C GLY A 269 0.29 9.31 0.09
N SER A 270 -0.26 9.51 -1.12
CA SER A 270 0.24 10.44 -2.14
C SER A 270 0.41 11.87 -1.63
N VAL A 271 -0.33 12.29 -0.59
CA VAL A 271 -0.17 13.61 0.03
C VAL A 271 1.25 13.84 0.60
N ALA A 272 2.00 12.78 0.85
CA ALA A 272 3.42 12.86 1.23
C ALA A 272 4.25 13.69 0.26
N VAL A 273 3.89 13.70 -1.04
CA VAL A 273 4.53 14.53 -2.07
C VAL A 273 4.50 16.02 -1.72
N MET A 274 3.40 16.51 -1.13
CA MET A 274 3.31 17.89 -0.65
C MET A 274 4.42 18.21 0.38
N GLY A 275 4.73 17.26 1.25
CA GLY A 275 5.77 17.41 2.27
C GLY A 275 7.19 17.59 1.72
N LEU A 276 7.46 17.13 0.50
CA LEU A 276 8.75 17.30 -0.18
C LEU A 276 9.00 18.77 -0.54
N PHE A 277 7.95 19.56 -0.76
CA PHE A 277 8.03 20.97 -1.11
C PHE A 277 8.00 21.93 0.09
N ARG A 278 8.09 21.38 1.30
CA ARG A 278 7.99 22.15 2.55
C ARG A 278 8.97 23.32 2.62
N LYS A 279 10.24 23.10 2.24
CA LYS A 279 11.28 24.14 2.26
C LYS A 279 10.96 25.26 1.26
N GLN A 280 10.48 24.91 0.07
CA GLN A 280 10.12 25.87 -0.98
C GLN A 280 8.87 26.66 -0.63
N ILE A 281 7.92 26.06 0.08
CA ILE A 281 6.63 26.68 0.43
C ILE A 281 6.77 27.60 1.63
N PHE A 282 7.48 27.18 2.69
CA PHE A 282 7.68 28.03 3.86
C PHE A 282 8.89 28.98 3.76
N GLY A 283 9.80 28.74 2.81
CA GLY A 283 11.09 29.43 2.69
C GLY A 283 12.11 28.97 3.73
N GLU A 284 13.39 29.23 3.46
CA GLU A 284 14.47 28.90 4.41
C GLU A 284 14.38 29.77 5.66
N ASP A 285 13.97 31.04 5.52
CA ASP A 285 13.86 32.04 6.59
C ASP A 285 12.43 32.23 7.13
N GLN A 286 11.45 31.44 6.66
CA GLN A 286 10.03 31.56 7.01
C GLN A 286 9.46 33.02 6.83
N GLU A 287 9.96 33.72 5.83
CA GLU A 287 9.73 35.18 5.64
C GLU A 287 8.29 35.56 5.24
N GLY A 288 7.42 34.62 4.99
CA GLY A 288 6.03 34.94 4.74
C GLY A 288 5.50 34.53 3.38
N TYR A 289 4.36 35.10 3.03
CA TYR A 289 3.65 34.82 1.79
C TYR A 289 4.48 35.20 0.55
N ASN A 290 4.68 34.27 -0.36
CA ASN A 290 5.35 34.52 -1.63
C ASN A 290 4.71 33.72 -2.77
N ILE A 291 4.88 34.23 -3.99
CA ILE A 291 4.28 33.63 -5.19
C ILE A 291 4.91 32.25 -5.51
N LYS A 292 6.21 32.07 -5.20
CA LYS A 292 6.88 30.77 -5.38
C LYS A 292 6.25 29.70 -4.51
N GLY A 293 5.92 30.03 -3.25
CA GLY A 293 5.22 29.13 -2.35
C GLY A 293 3.85 28.67 -2.90
N LEU A 294 3.08 29.60 -3.51
CA LEU A 294 1.82 29.23 -4.18
C LEU A 294 2.04 28.29 -5.36
N ILE A 295 3.06 28.55 -6.18
CA ILE A 295 3.39 27.66 -7.30
C ILE A 295 3.75 26.25 -6.78
N PHE A 296 4.56 26.16 -5.73
CA PHE A 296 4.92 24.85 -5.15
C PHE A 296 3.73 24.15 -4.46
N ILE A 297 2.77 24.87 -3.88
CA ILE A 297 1.53 24.30 -3.40
C ILE A 297 0.73 23.69 -4.56
N PHE A 298 0.59 24.45 -5.65
CA PHE A 298 -0.11 23.96 -6.85
C PHE A 298 0.58 22.71 -7.43
N VAL A 299 1.88 22.77 -7.64
CA VAL A 299 2.66 21.63 -8.17
C VAL A 299 2.59 20.43 -7.24
N GLY A 300 2.80 20.60 -5.93
CA GLY A 300 2.74 19.53 -4.94
C GLY A 300 1.36 18.89 -4.84
N GLY A 301 0.30 19.70 -4.89
CA GLY A 301 -1.09 19.23 -4.89
C GLY A 301 -1.44 18.44 -6.14
N MET A 302 -1.06 18.93 -7.31
CA MET A 302 -1.30 18.24 -8.59
C MET A 302 -0.47 16.96 -8.72
N LEU A 303 0.78 16.94 -8.25
CA LEU A 303 1.59 15.72 -8.20
C LEU A 303 1.02 14.69 -7.23
N SER A 304 0.56 15.10 -6.05
CA SER A 304 -0.14 14.21 -5.12
C SER A 304 -1.38 13.60 -5.77
N THR A 305 -2.16 14.42 -6.47
CA THR A 305 -3.34 13.99 -7.22
C THR A 305 -2.99 13.01 -8.34
N PHE A 306 -1.90 13.25 -9.06
CA PHE A 306 -1.42 12.37 -10.12
C PHE A 306 -0.98 11.00 -9.59
N VAL A 307 -0.26 10.95 -8.47
CA VAL A 307 0.11 9.69 -7.82
C VAL A 307 -1.14 8.93 -7.37
N ARG A 308 -2.14 9.62 -6.79
CA ARG A 308 -3.44 9.02 -6.47
C ARG A 308 -4.13 8.47 -7.70
N TYR A 309 -4.14 9.22 -8.79
CA TYR A 309 -4.74 8.78 -10.05
C TYR A 309 -4.09 7.49 -10.58
N ILE A 310 -2.75 7.40 -10.51
CA ILE A 310 -2.03 6.16 -10.89
C ILE A 310 -2.48 5.00 -9.97
N GLY A 311 -2.48 5.18 -8.65
CA GLY A 311 -2.89 4.15 -7.69
C GLY A 311 -4.30 3.63 -8.00
N SER A 312 -5.27 4.52 -8.18
CA SER A 312 -6.65 4.14 -8.47
C SER A 312 -6.81 3.45 -9.84
N ASN A 313 -6.00 3.81 -10.85
CA ASN A 313 -6.01 3.08 -12.12
C ASN A 313 -5.46 1.66 -11.96
N VAL A 314 -4.39 1.49 -11.19
CA VAL A 314 -3.86 0.15 -10.87
C VAL A 314 -4.91 -0.67 -10.12
N SER A 315 -5.59 -0.09 -9.13
CA SER A 315 -6.70 -0.74 -8.43
C SER A 315 -7.83 -1.16 -9.38
N SER A 316 -8.25 -0.25 -10.27
CA SER A 316 -9.32 -0.52 -11.23
C SER A 316 -8.99 -1.70 -12.16
N ILE A 317 -7.73 -1.82 -12.58
CA ILE A 317 -7.28 -2.90 -13.46
C ILE A 317 -7.12 -4.21 -12.67
N VAL A 318 -6.42 -4.15 -11.53
CA VAL A 318 -5.96 -5.33 -10.81
C VAL A 318 -7.07 -5.94 -9.95
N VAL A 319 -7.87 -5.09 -9.27
CA VAL A 319 -8.89 -5.55 -8.33
C VAL A 319 -10.25 -5.69 -9.01
N TYR A 320 -10.60 -4.73 -9.89
CA TYR A 320 -11.92 -4.70 -10.52
C TYR A 320 -11.95 -5.23 -11.97
N GLY A 321 -10.81 -5.66 -12.53
CA GLY A 321 -10.74 -6.25 -13.85
C GLY A 321 -11.01 -5.30 -15.03
N TYR A 322 -10.90 -3.97 -14.81
CA TYR A 322 -11.12 -3.01 -15.88
C TYR A 322 -10.01 -3.06 -16.92
N THR A 323 -10.36 -2.83 -18.18
CA THR A 323 -9.35 -2.56 -19.21
C THR A 323 -8.62 -1.25 -18.88
N LEU A 324 -7.36 -1.12 -19.30
CA LEU A 324 -6.58 0.12 -19.09
C LEU A 324 -7.36 1.37 -19.57
N LYS A 325 -8.00 1.30 -20.74
CA LYS A 325 -8.77 2.41 -21.28
C LYS A 325 -9.98 2.79 -20.41
N ALA A 326 -10.71 1.79 -19.90
CA ALA A 326 -11.86 2.00 -19.03
C ALA A 326 -11.42 2.57 -17.67
N ALA A 327 -10.34 2.04 -17.07
CA ALA A 327 -9.79 2.53 -15.83
C ALA A 327 -9.36 4.00 -15.93
N LEU A 328 -8.57 4.33 -16.96
CA LEU A 328 -8.11 5.71 -17.19
C LEU A 328 -9.28 6.68 -17.36
N ALA A 329 -10.29 6.32 -18.19
CA ALA A 329 -11.45 7.16 -18.43
C ALA A 329 -12.29 7.37 -17.16
N TYR A 330 -12.55 6.30 -16.41
CA TYR A 330 -13.35 6.36 -15.18
C TYR A 330 -12.69 7.25 -14.12
N ASN A 331 -11.43 7.00 -13.81
CA ASN A 331 -10.72 7.73 -12.77
C ASN A 331 -10.38 9.19 -13.16
N ALA A 332 -10.22 9.49 -14.46
CA ALA A 332 -10.01 10.85 -14.96
C ALA A 332 -11.22 11.77 -14.70
N PHE A 333 -12.40 11.22 -14.52
CA PHE A 333 -13.61 12.00 -14.36
C PHE A 333 -13.68 12.70 -13.00
N TYR A 334 -13.19 12.09 -11.93
CA TYR A 334 -13.36 12.64 -10.59
C TYR A 334 -12.06 12.92 -9.82
N ILE A 335 -10.99 12.13 -10.01
CA ILE A 335 -9.75 12.29 -9.23
C ILE A 335 -9.04 13.61 -9.53
N PRO A 336 -8.77 13.97 -10.81
CA PRO A 336 -8.11 15.24 -11.12
C PRO A 336 -8.93 16.45 -10.69
N LEU A 337 -10.26 16.39 -10.85
CA LEU A 337 -11.14 17.48 -10.47
C LEU A 337 -11.20 17.66 -8.95
N SER A 338 -11.34 16.56 -8.18
CA SER A 338 -11.31 16.59 -6.72
C SER A 338 -9.96 17.11 -6.20
N GLY A 339 -8.85 16.66 -6.78
CA GLY A 339 -7.51 17.11 -6.44
C GLY A 339 -7.27 18.58 -6.75
N LEU A 340 -7.74 19.06 -7.90
CA LEU A 340 -7.64 20.46 -8.29
C LEU A 340 -8.39 21.38 -7.32
N ILE A 341 -9.65 21.02 -7.00
CA ILE A 341 -10.47 21.78 -6.06
C ILE A 341 -9.82 21.82 -4.67
N ALA A 342 -9.33 20.69 -4.17
CA ALA A 342 -8.62 20.62 -2.89
C ALA A 342 -7.33 21.46 -2.91
N THR A 343 -6.59 21.45 -4.02
CA THR A 343 -5.36 22.24 -4.19
C THR A 343 -5.64 23.73 -4.23
N ILE A 344 -6.69 24.18 -4.94
CA ILE A 344 -7.11 25.59 -4.97
C ILE A 344 -7.53 26.04 -3.56
N ALA A 345 -8.32 25.24 -2.85
CA ALA A 345 -8.68 25.52 -1.46
C ALA A 345 -7.44 25.63 -0.57
N PHE A 346 -6.46 24.76 -0.77
CA PHE A 346 -5.18 24.81 -0.05
C PHE A 346 -4.41 26.11 -0.32
N MET A 347 -4.36 26.56 -1.59
CA MET A 347 -3.74 27.85 -1.93
C MET A 347 -4.40 29.01 -1.19
N GLY A 348 -5.73 28.97 -1.01
CA GLY A 348 -6.47 29.94 -0.20
C GLY A 348 -6.08 29.94 1.29
N LEU A 349 -5.64 28.81 1.81
CA LEU A 349 -5.18 28.67 3.20
C LEU A 349 -3.68 28.97 3.39
N TYR A 350 -2.95 29.35 2.34
CA TYR A 350 -1.51 29.52 2.43
C TYR A 350 -1.10 30.61 3.44
N ALA A 351 -1.73 31.79 3.40
CA ALA A 351 -1.40 32.88 4.33
C ALA A 351 -1.67 32.51 5.80
N PRO A 352 -2.82 31.93 6.17
CA PRO A 352 -3.03 31.38 7.52
C PRO A 352 -1.99 30.35 7.93
N LEU A 353 -1.62 29.43 7.02
CA LEU A 353 -0.64 28.37 7.32
C LEU A 353 0.75 28.92 7.61
N ILE A 354 1.20 29.95 6.88
CA ILE A 354 2.47 30.64 7.20
C ILE A 354 2.41 31.24 8.61
N ARG A 355 1.28 31.91 8.93
CA ARG A 355 1.12 32.52 10.25
C ARG A 355 1.14 31.48 11.37
N ILE A 356 0.44 30.35 11.18
CA ILE A 356 0.45 29.23 12.12
C ILE A 356 1.87 28.64 12.26
N ASN A 357 2.60 28.48 11.14
CA ASN A 357 3.94 27.94 11.19
C ASN A 357 4.95 28.87 11.90
N LYS A 358 4.77 30.19 11.81
CA LYS A 358 5.54 31.18 12.58
C LYS A 358 5.23 31.13 14.07
N LEU A 359 3.96 31.02 14.46
CA LEU A 359 3.53 30.97 15.86
C LEU A 359 3.88 29.62 16.53
N TYR A 360 3.78 28.54 15.77
CA TYR A 360 4.00 27.18 16.23
C TYR A 360 4.95 26.44 15.26
N PRO A 361 6.25 26.81 15.28
CA PRO A 361 7.20 26.20 14.36
C PRO A 361 7.34 24.71 14.66
N VAL A 362 7.23 23.91 13.60
CA VAL A 362 7.52 22.47 13.66
C VAL A 362 9.00 22.32 13.33
N LYS A 363 9.77 21.72 14.24
CA LYS A 363 11.20 21.49 14.02
C LYS A 363 11.38 20.72 12.71
N SER A 364 12.15 21.29 11.79
CA SER A 364 12.64 20.58 10.61
C SER A 364 13.55 19.45 11.10
N ILE A 365 13.23 18.24 10.73
CA ILE A 365 14.16 17.11 10.91
C ILE A 365 15.22 17.18 9.83
#